data_f78e400c81ae1699f93d66503a834cdd
#
_entry.id   f78e400c81ae1699f93d66503a834cdd
#
_cell.length_a   1.000
_cell.length_b   1.000
_cell.length_c   1.000
_cell.angle_alpha   90.00
_cell.angle_beta   90.00
_cell.angle_gamma   90.00
#
_symmetry.space_group_name_H-M   'P 1'
#
loop_
_entity.id
_entity.type
_entity.pdbx_description
1 polymer ?
#
loop_
_entity_poly.entity_id
_entity_poly.type
_entity_poly.pdbx_seq_one_letter_code
_entity_poly.pdbx_strand_id
1 'polypeptide(L)'
;LMFVVLIVGVGVGYYLNGYTQPYKTPVDTNSEEFFQVSSSTEQGRDSVSAELQRSRETAITRTVRRVSSAVVGISVVEIVEYHDPFFRFFEDDPFFRQFFGRQFSYQQPVKGLGSGFIISPDGYIVTNDHVAGNAKEITVTLTNGEKYSAKIVGHDVVSDIALLKIDGKNLPYLQLGNSDDVVIGEWVIAFGNPFGMFEINEKPYVTVGVVSALHMNLQSDDPRRSYRNMIGTDAAINSGNSGGPLVNSLGEVIGVNTIIYTPNQGNIGLGFAIPINRVKSVIAQLRKHGKIERASQTGIALQKVDARIAKYFGLPKPMGVIVTDVARNSPAERAGLKVDDVIIEANGERIDSEQDINGIVNELNPGDVLRLKIFRDGRYQTITLKLDSAK
;
A
#
# COMPACT_ATOMS: atom_id res chain seq x y z
N LEU A 1 40.71 57.43 0.69
CA LEU A 1 39.79 56.25 0.75
C LEU A 1 39.77 55.66 2.17
N MET A 2 40.89 55.58 2.88
CA MET A 2 41.00 55.00 4.23
C MET A 2 40.27 55.82 5.31
N PHE A 3 40.22 57.15 5.20
CA PHE A 3 39.52 58.05 6.17
C PHE A 3 37.98 57.96 6.08
N VAL A 4 37.43 57.75 4.90
CA VAL A 4 35.96 57.61 4.67
C VAL A 4 35.44 56.25 5.23
N VAL A 5 36.23 55.20 5.12
CA VAL A 5 35.87 53.88 5.66
C VAL A 5 35.85 53.86 7.17
N LEU A 6 36.76 54.63 7.81
CA LEU A 6 36.80 54.73 9.28
C LEU A 6 35.61 55.51 9.87
N ILE A 7 35.15 56.59 9.19
CA ILE A 7 33.98 57.39 9.60
C ILE A 7 32.68 56.60 9.46
N VAL A 8 32.52 55.83 8.36
CA VAL A 8 31.34 54.97 8.16
C VAL A 8 31.33 53.83 9.16
N GLY A 9 32.50 53.22 9.45
CA GLY A 9 32.61 52.13 10.45
C GLY A 9 32.24 52.59 11.86
N VAL A 10 32.68 53.78 12.26
CA VAL A 10 32.35 54.36 13.58
C VAL A 10 30.87 54.77 13.64
N GLY A 11 30.30 55.33 12.55
CA GLY A 11 28.88 55.68 12.49
C GLY A 11 27.96 54.48 12.56
N VAL A 12 28.27 53.40 11.86
CA VAL A 12 27.50 52.13 11.93
C VAL A 12 27.65 51.48 13.26
N GLY A 13 28.86 51.49 13.88
CA GLY A 13 29.10 50.94 15.23
C GLY A 13 28.32 51.71 16.30
N TYR A 14 28.22 53.05 16.19
CA TYR A 14 27.45 53.87 17.12
C TYR A 14 25.93 53.69 16.95
N TYR A 15 25.46 53.50 15.72
CA TYR A 15 24.05 53.22 15.39
C TYR A 15 23.62 51.83 15.88
N LEU A 16 24.45 50.82 15.69
CA LEU A 16 24.16 49.46 16.14
C LEU A 16 24.25 49.32 17.66
N ASN A 17 25.15 50.08 18.35
CA ASN A 17 25.24 50.06 19.82
C ASN A 17 24.03 50.72 20.50
N GLY A 18 23.33 51.64 19.80
CA GLY A 18 22.07 52.22 20.27
C GLY A 18 20.87 51.25 20.24
N TYR A 19 20.94 50.20 19.43
CA TYR A 19 19.91 49.21 19.33
C TYR A 19 20.16 47.92 20.17
N THR A 20 21.33 47.76 20.73
CA THR A 20 21.70 46.59 21.55
C THR A 20 21.65 46.82 23.06
N GLN A 21 20.93 47.85 23.52
CA GLN A 21 20.61 47.92 24.95
C GLN A 21 19.75 46.71 25.29
N PRO A 22 20.20 45.82 26.21
CA PRO A 22 19.35 44.72 26.65
C PRO A 22 18.10 45.34 27.26
N TYR A 23 16.93 44.99 26.65
CA TYR A 23 15.65 45.29 27.21
C TYR A 23 15.61 44.70 28.62
N LYS A 24 15.84 45.54 29.62
CA LYS A 24 15.63 45.17 31.03
C LYS A 24 14.11 45.09 31.18
N THR A 25 13.53 43.92 30.97
CA THR A 25 12.23 43.63 31.53
C THR A 25 12.35 43.83 33.04
N PRO A 26 11.45 44.61 33.66
CA PRO A 26 11.34 44.60 35.11
C PRO A 26 11.09 43.15 35.50
N VAL A 27 12.00 42.52 36.18
CA VAL A 27 11.75 41.26 36.86
C VAL A 27 10.79 41.63 37.98
N ASP A 28 9.51 41.41 37.71
CA ASP A 28 8.48 41.49 38.73
C ASP A 28 8.76 40.33 39.70
N THR A 29 9.26 40.68 40.89
CA THR A 29 9.59 39.73 41.96
C THR A 29 8.37 39.09 42.59
N ASN A 30 7.16 39.30 42.00
CA ASN A 30 5.93 38.63 42.38
C ASN A 30 5.63 37.38 41.53
N SER A 31 6.67 36.75 40.89
CA SER A 31 6.50 35.51 40.12
C SER A 31 6.12 34.26 40.93
N GLU A 32 5.94 34.38 42.24
CA GLU A 32 5.42 33.28 43.08
C GLU A 32 3.90 33.06 42.93
N GLU A 33 3.17 34.04 42.37
CA GLU A 33 1.72 33.88 42.15
C GLU A 33 1.31 33.15 40.85
N PHE A 34 2.22 32.98 39.89
CA PHE A 34 1.90 32.32 38.63
C PHE A 34 1.72 30.81 38.74
N PHE A 35 2.10 30.18 39.83
CA PHE A 35 1.97 28.76 40.12
C PHE A 35 1.14 28.44 41.35
N GLN A 36 0.25 29.32 41.77
CA GLN A 36 -0.80 28.91 42.68
C GLN A 36 -1.76 27.99 41.96
N VAL A 37 -1.35 26.73 41.80
CA VAL A 37 -2.29 25.64 41.62
C VAL A 37 -3.21 25.70 42.83
N SER A 38 -4.44 26.22 42.60
CA SER A 38 -5.47 26.22 43.62
C SER A 38 -5.47 24.86 44.30
N SER A 39 -5.37 24.84 45.58
CA SER A 39 -5.45 23.65 46.44
C SER A 39 -6.88 23.11 46.40
N SER A 40 -7.31 22.61 45.23
CA SER A 40 -8.42 21.70 45.16
C SER A 40 -8.02 20.49 46.00
N THR A 41 -8.84 20.16 46.99
CA THR A 41 -8.66 19.01 47.87
C THR A 41 -8.23 17.79 47.04
N GLU A 42 -7.30 16.97 47.54
CA GLU A 42 -6.80 15.75 46.86
C GLU A 42 -7.93 14.92 46.25
N GLN A 43 -9.07 14.83 46.95
CA GLN A 43 -10.30 14.18 46.45
C GLN A 43 -10.88 14.83 45.18
N GLY A 44 -10.77 16.17 45.02
CA GLY A 44 -11.23 16.86 43.79
C GLY A 44 -10.29 16.60 42.60
N ARG A 45 -9.00 16.48 42.82
CA ARG A 45 -7.99 16.14 41.79
C ARG A 45 -8.16 14.69 41.32
N ASP A 46 -8.41 13.76 42.21
CA ASP A 46 -8.61 12.35 41.88
C ASP A 46 -9.88 12.15 41.07
N SER A 47 -10.98 12.85 41.38
CA SER A 47 -12.23 12.78 40.62
C SER A 47 -12.08 13.37 39.22
N VAL A 48 -11.45 14.54 39.08
CA VAL A 48 -11.16 15.17 37.78
C VAL A 48 -10.18 14.34 36.96
N SER A 49 -9.13 13.78 37.58
CA SER A 49 -8.20 12.87 36.92
C SER A 49 -8.89 11.60 36.43
N ALA A 50 -9.77 11.01 37.23
CA ALA A 50 -10.53 9.83 36.84
C ALA A 50 -11.51 10.12 35.70
N GLU A 51 -12.16 11.28 35.68
CA GLU A 51 -13.04 11.71 34.60
C GLU A 51 -12.26 12.00 33.31
N LEU A 52 -11.11 12.69 33.40
CA LEU A 52 -10.21 12.90 32.28
C LEU A 52 -9.66 11.57 31.73
N GLN A 53 -9.31 10.62 32.58
CA GLN A 53 -8.90 9.28 32.12
C GLN A 53 -10.03 8.55 31.40
N ARG A 54 -11.26 8.60 31.92
CA ARG A 54 -12.43 8.00 31.25
C ARG A 54 -12.72 8.66 29.91
N SER A 55 -12.62 9.98 29.82
CA SER A 55 -12.82 10.72 28.55
C SER A 55 -11.79 10.37 27.46
N ARG A 56 -10.58 9.93 27.86
CA ARG A 56 -9.54 9.45 26.93
C ARG A 56 -9.78 8.02 26.44
N GLU A 57 -10.66 7.25 27.07
CA GLU A 57 -10.97 5.87 26.69
C GLU A 57 -12.06 5.81 25.62
N THR A 58 -11.73 6.24 24.43
CA THR A 58 -12.57 6.11 23.23
C THR A 58 -12.44 4.69 22.63
N ALA A 59 -13.33 4.34 21.71
CA ALA A 59 -13.21 3.11 20.90
C ALA A 59 -11.86 3.05 20.20
N ILE A 60 -11.36 4.20 19.69
CA ILE A 60 -10.08 4.31 19.00
C ILE A 60 -8.91 3.98 19.94
N THR A 61 -8.84 4.63 21.12
CA THR A 61 -7.71 4.41 22.04
C THR A 61 -7.67 3.00 22.62
N ARG A 62 -8.83 2.37 22.83
CA ARG A 62 -8.93 0.95 23.22
C ARG A 62 -8.41 0.02 22.11
N THR A 63 -8.82 0.30 20.88
CA THR A 63 -8.38 -0.46 19.71
C THR A 63 -6.87 -0.33 19.51
N VAL A 64 -6.32 0.88 19.58
CA VAL A 64 -4.88 1.12 19.48
C VAL A 64 -4.11 0.31 20.52
N ARG A 65 -4.52 0.31 21.78
CA ARG A 65 -3.88 -0.50 22.84
C ARG A 65 -3.87 -2.00 22.53
N ARG A 66 -4.97 -2.53 22.00
CA ARG A 66 -5.13 -3.97 21.69
C ARG A 66 -4.32 -4.40 20.48
N VAL A 67 -4.29 -3.58 19.43
CA VAL A 67 -3.73 -3.91 18.11
C VAL A 67 -2.22 -3.71 18.08
N SER A 68 -1.71 -2.68 18.77
CA SER A 68 -0.32 -2.22 18.64
C SER A 68 0.73 -3.32 18.80
N SER A 69 0.55 -4.23 19.78
CA SER A 69 1.55 -5.28 20.07
C SER A 69 1.74 -6.30 18.96
N ALA A 70 0.77 -6.43 18.06
CA ALA A 70 0.83 -7.37 16.95
C ALA A 70 1.26 -6.72 15.62
N VAL A 71 1.46 -5.40 15.59
CA VAL A 71 2.03 -4.68 14.45
C VAL A 71 3.54 -4.82 14.47
N VAL A 72 4.17 -5.06 13.33
CA VAL A 72 5.60 -5.26 13.21
C VAL A 72 6.22 -4.32 12.18
N GLY A 73 7.46 -3.92 12.44
CA GLY A 73 8.32 -3.28 11.45
C GLY A 73 9.05 -4.34 10.63
N ILE A 74 9.17 -4.12 9.33
CA ILE A 74 9.86 -4.99 8.41
C ILE A 74 11.01 -4.22 7.77
N SER A 75 12.22 -4.74 7.97
CA SER A 75 13.44 -4.25 7.30
C SER A 75 13.94 -5.32 6.37
N VAL A 76 14.17 -4.96 5.11
CA VAL A 76 14.63 -5.89 4.08
C VAL A 76 15.96 -5.45 3.49
N VAL A 77 16.74 -6.43 3.02
CA VAL A 77 17.89 -6.20 2.17
C VAL A 77 17.61 -6.84 0.81
N GLU A 78 17.55 -6.02 -0.21
CA GLU A 78 17.42 -6.45 -1.60
C GLU A 78 18.75 -6.26 -2.32
N ILE A 79 19.06 -7.12 -3.27
CA ILE A 79 20.20 -6.91 -4.15
C ILE A 79 19.67 -6.39 -5.48
N VAL A 80 19.94 -5.12 -5.74
CA VAL A 80 19.58 -4.46 -6.99
C VAL A 80 20.81 -4.45 -7.91
N GLU A 81 20.62 -4.93 -9.13
CA GLU A 81 21.64 -4.89 -10.17
C GLU A 81 21.54 -3.55 -10.90
N TYR A 82 22.54 -2.71 -10.72
CA TYR A 82 22.64 -1.43 -11.41
C TYR A 82 23.44 -1.61 -12.71
N HIS A 83 22.82 -1.22 -13.82
CA HIS A 83 23.50 -1.11 -15.11
C HIS A 83 23.88 0.36 -15.32
N ASP A 84 25.16 0.61 -15.60
CA ASP A 84 25.61 1.98 -15.87
C ASP A 84 24.94 2.50 -17.14
N PRO A 85 24.23 3.64 -17.10
CA PRO A 85 23.52 4.20 -18.27
C PRO A 85 24.43 4.51 -19.46
N PHE A 86 25.72 4.77 -19.21
CA PHE A 86 26.70 5.04 -20.28
C PHE A 86 26.90 3.84 -21.19
N PHE A 87 26.85 2.61 -20.66
CA PHE A 87 27.06 1.39 -21.42
C PHE A 87 25.82 0.91 -22.17
N ARG A 88 24.63 1.42 -21.86
CA ARG A 88 23.40 1.13 -22.62
C ARG A 88 23.50 1.48 -24.10
N PHE A 89 24.32 2.48 -24.45
CA PHE A 89 24.54 2.90 -25.84
C PHE A 89 25.43 1.90 -26.63
N PHE A 90 26.12 0.98 -25.93
CA PHE A 90 27.06 0.03 -26.54
C PHE A 90 26.65 -1.44 -26.33
N GLU A 91 25.48 -1.68 -25.73
CA GLU A 91 24.98 -3.01 -25.40
C GLU A 91 24.73 -3.89 -26.62
N ASP A 92 24.43 -3.27 -27.76
CA ASP A 92 24.19 -3.93 -29.05
C ASP A 92 25.46 -4.07 -29.93
N ASP A 93 26.61 -3.53 -29.50
CA ASP A 93 27.83 -3.62 -30.25
C ASP A 93 28.54 -4.96 -29.96
N PRO A 94 28.70 -5.86 -30.97
CA PRO A 94 29.34 -7.17 -30.79
C PRO A 94 30.82 -7.09 -30.34
N PHE A 95 31.54 -6.03 -30.72
CA PHE A 95 32.95 -5.82 -30.36
C PHE A 95 33.05 -5.43 -28.87
N PHE A 96 32.17 -4.57 -28.40
CA PHE A 96 32.15 -4.15 -27.01
C PHE A 96 31.78 -5.31 -26.08
N ARG A 97 30.82 -6.17 -26.49
CA ARG A 97 30.42 -7.38 -25.76
C ARG A 97 31.54 -8.40 -25.62
N GLN A 98 32.39 -8.52 -26.63
CA GLN A 98 33.52 -9.46 -26.65
C GLN A 98 34.70 -9.02 -25.77
N PHE A 99 34.97 -7.71 -25.69
CA PHE A 99 36.12 -7.16 -24.97
C PHE A 99 35.86 -6.85 -23.51
N PHE A 100 34.66 -6.37 -23.19
CA PHE A 100 34.34 -5.87 -21.86
C PHE A 100 33.39 -6.78 -21.06
N GLY A 101 32.76 -7.76 -21.70
CA GLY A 101 31.99 -8.81 -21.04
C GLY A 101 30.89 -8.30 -20.12
N ARG A 102 30.47 -9.14 -19.14
CA ARG A 102 29.42 -8.83 -18.14
C ARG A 102 29.91 -7.95 -16.98
N GLN A 103 30.98 -7.20 -17.14
CA GLN A 103 31.69 -6.52 -16.05
C GLN A 103 31.05 -5.17 -15.62
N PHE A 104 29.91 -4.77 -16.20
CA PHE A 104 29.33 -3.44 -16.01
C PHE A 104 28.01 -3.42 -15.23
N SER A 105 27.61 -4.53 -14.66
CA SER A 105 26.58 -4.57 -13.64
C SER A 105 27.24 -4.75 -12.28
N TYR A 106 26.92 -3.88 -11.33
CA TYR A 106 27.32 -4.06 -9.94
C TYR A 106 26.10 -4.25 -9.07
N GLN A 107 26.19 -5.23 -8.17
CA GLN A 107 25.14 -5.53 -7.23
C GLN A 107 25.31 -4.66 -5.98
N GLN A 108 24.30 -3.87 -5.65
CA GLN A 108 24.28 -3.11 -4.40
C GLN A 108 23.17 -3.59 -3.49
N PRO A 109 23.46 -3.82 -2.19
CA PRO A 109 22.42 -4.05 -1.21
C PRO A 109 21.64 -2.75 -0.96
N VAL A 110 20.35 -2.76 -1.22
CA VAL A 110 19.43 -1.68 -0.92
C VAL A 110 18.57 -2.09 0.27
N LYS A 111 18.46 -1.21 1.26
CA LYS A 111 17.60 -1.43 2.42
C LYS A 111 16.21 -0.87 2.15
N GLY A 112 15.20 -1.71 2.29
CA GLY A 112 13.79 -1.33 2.28
C GLY A 112 13.19 -1.37 3.68
N LEU A 113 12.15 -0.57 3.90
CA LEU A 113 11.39 -0.50 5.14
C LEU A 113 9.90 -0.60 4.85
N GLY A 114 9.17 -1.32 5.68
CA GLY A 114 7.73 -1.44 5.61
C GLY A 114 7.15 -1.91 6.94
N SER A 115 5.89 -2.25 6.90
CA SER A 115 5.12 -2.77 8.03
C SER A 115 4.55 -4.14 7.74
N GLY A 116 4.12 -4.80 8.81
CA GLY A 116 3.35 -6.02 8.75
C GLY A 116 2.53 -6.19 10.03
N PHE A 117 1.81 -7.28 10.11
CA PHE A 117 1.12 -7.67 11.34
C PHE A 117 1.07 -9.19 11.49
N ILE A 118 1.13 -9.63 12.74
CA ILE A 118 1.11 -11.03 13.11
C ILE A 118 -0.34 -11.52 13.07
N ILE A 119 -0.57 -12.68 12.44
CA ILE A 119 -1.90 -13.29 12.27
C ILE A 119 -2.06 -14.62 13.01
N SER A 120 -1.00 -15.10 13.67
CA SER A 120 -1.05 -16.36 14.45
C SER A 120 -0.01 -16.36 15.57
N PRO A 121 -0.27 -17.07 16.69
CA PRO A 121 0.61 -17.09 17.85
C PRO A 121 1.95 -17.78 17.58
N ASP A 122 2.08 -18.52 16.50
CA ASP A 122 3.30 -19.20 16.05
C ASP A 122 4.13 -18.36 15.07
N GLY A 123 3.70 -17.13 14.72
CA GLY A 123 4.51 -16.15 14.01
C GLY A 123 4.31 -16.07 12.49
N TYR A 124 3.13 -16.37 11.97
CA TYR A 124 2.78 -15.95 10.60
C TYR A 124 2.51 -14.46 10.57
N ILE A 125 3.04 -13.79 9.55
CA ILE A 125 2.95 -12.33 9.36
C ILE A 125 2.47 -12.04 7.94
N VAL A 126 1.54 -11.10 7.82
CA VAL A 126 1.09 -10.55 6.55
C VAL A 126 1.78 -9.21 6.30
N THR A 127 2.22 -9.00 5.08
CA THR A 127 2.74 -7.73 4.56
C THR A 127 2.46 -7.61 3.06
N ASN A 128 2.89 -6.51 2.43
CA ASN A 128 2.84 -6.39 0.97
C ASN A 128 3.99 -7.15 0.29
N ASP A 129 3.73 -7.61 -0.94
CA ASP A 129 4.76 -8.19 -1.80
C ASP A 129 5.85 -7.18 -2.15
N HIS A 130 5.49 -5.94 -2.47
CA HIS A 130 6.48 -4.88 -2.77
C HIS A 130 7.37 -4.52 -1.57
N VAL A 131 6.99 -4.90 -0.33
CA VAL A 131 7.82 -4.73 0.86
C VAL A 131 8.81 -5.87 1.01
N ALA A 132 8.41 -7.12 0.78
CA ALA A 132 9.21 -8.27 1.16
C ALA A 132 9.44 -9.31 0.05
N GLY A 133 8.70 -9.27 -1.07
CA GLY A 133 8.68 -10.34 -2.08
C GLY A 133 10.02 -10.63 -2.73
N ASN A 134 10.86 -9.62 -2.92
CA ASN A 134 12.19 -9.75 -3.55
C ASN A 134 13.35 -9.74 -2.54
N ALA A 135 13.05 -9.73 -1.23
CA ALA A 135 14.07 -9.61 -0.20
C ALA A 135 14.96 -10.86 -0.09
N LYS A 136 16.26 -10.67 0.02
CA LYS A 136 17.22 -11.73 0.37
C LYS A 136 17.27 -11.97 1.87
N GLU A 137 17.17 -10.91 2.65
CA GLU A 137 17.16 -10.95 4.09
C GLU A 137 16.00 -10.11 4.61
N ILE A 138 15.27 -10.65 5.56
CA ILE A 138 14.13 -9.99 6.19
C ILE A 138 14.33 -10.02 7.70
N THR A 139 14.31 -8.84 8.28
CA THR A 139 14.30 -8.65 9.74
C THR A 139 12.95 -8.08 10.15
N VAL A 140 12.26 -8.78 11.04
CA VAL A 140 11.02 -8.34 11.67
C VAL A 140 11.34 -7.80 13.06
N THR A 141 10.92 -6.58 13.35
CA THR A 141 11.06 -5.94 14.65
C THR A 141 9.70 -5.80 15.30
N LEU A 142 9.54 -6.35 16.50
CA LEU A 142 8.33 -6.22 17.31
C LEU A 142 8.33 -4.88 18.07
N THR A 143 7.17 -4.50 18.60
CA THR A 143 7.01 -3.28 19.40
C THR A 143 7.73 -3.30 20.76
N ASN A 144 8.16 -4.47 21.22
CA ASN A 144 9.04 -4.60 22.42
C ASN A 144 10.53 -4.54 22.07
N GLY A 145 10.89 -4.23 20.81
CA GLY A 145 12.28 -4.14 20.34
C GLY A 145 12.90 -5.48 19.94
N GLU A 146 12.23 -6.61 20.18
CA GLU A 146 12.72 -7.93 19.74
C GLU A 146 12.82 -8.01 18.22
N LYS A 147 13.92 -8.57 17.73
CA LYS A 147 14.20 -8.76 16.30
C LYS A 147 14.24 -10.24 15.93
N TYR A 148 13.55 -10.58 14.87
CA TYR A 148 13.51 -11.94 14.34
C TYR A 148 13.95 -11.94 12.87
N SER A 149 14.71 -12.95 12.47
CA SER A 149 14.89 -13.27 11.06
C SER A 149 13.60 -13.93 10.54
N ALA A 150 13.07 -13.44 9.44
CA ALA A 150 11.87 -13.99 8.84
C ALA A 150 12.17 -14.72 7.54
N LYS A 151 11.35 -15.74 7.24
CA LYS A 151 11.36 -16.48 5.98
C LYS A 151 10.09 -16.16 5.21
N ILE A 152 10.22 -16.03 3.88
CA ILE A 152 9.06 -15.92 2.99
C ILE A 152 8.45 -17.32 2.88
N VAL A 153 7.19 -17.47 3.31
CA VAL A 153 6.39 -18.68 3.10
C VAL A 153 5.89 -18.73 1.65
N GLY A 154 5.49 -17.57 1.14
CA GLY A 154 5.10 -17.35 -0.23
C GLY A 154 4.70 -15.90 -0.42
N HIS A 155 4.65 -15.47 -1.67
CA HIS A 155 4.23 -14.13 -2.05
C HIS A 155 3.48 -14.13 -3.38
N ASP A 156 2.68 -13.11 -3.61
CA ASP A 156 1.92 -12.95 -4.84
C ASP A 156 1.99 -11.50 -5.33
N VAL A 157 2.68 -11.31 -6.43
CA VAL A 157 2.88 -10.00 -7.06
C VAL A 157 1.56 -9.37 -7.48
N VAL A 158 0.62 -10.18 -8.00
CA VAL A 158 -0.66 -9.68 -8.54
C VAL A 158 -1.51 -9.05 -7.44
N SER A 159 -1.66 -9.72 -6.31
CA SER A 159 -2.44 -9.18 -5.18
C SER A 159 -1.63 -8.27 -4.26
N ASP A 160 -0.33 -8.15 -4.48
CA ASP A 160 0.61 -7.39 -3.65
C ASP A 160 0.63 -7.86 -2.18
N ILE A 161 0.59 -9.18 -1.95
CA ILE A 161 0.60 -9.80 -0.62
C ILE A 161 1.78 -10.75 -0.47
N ALA A 162 2.45 -10.69 0.67
CA ALA A 162 3.45 -11.67 1.11
C ALA A 162 3.08 -12.24 2.48
N LEU A 163 3.33 -13.54 2.64
CA LEU A 163 3.20 -14.27 3.89
C LEU A 163 4.59 -14.63 4.40
N LEU A 164 4.92 -14.12 5.58
CA LEU A 164 6.20 -14.38 6.24
C LEU A 164 6.02 -15.29 7.45
N LYS A 165 7.11 -15.88 7.92
CA LYS A 165 7.17 -16.70 9.12
C LYS A 165 8.41 -16.35 9.94
N ILE A 166 8.20 -16.04 11.23
CA ILE A 166 9.25 -15.93 12.25
C ILE A 166 9.18 -17.11 13.22
N ASP A 167 10.30 -17.45 13.82
CA ASP A 167 10.36 -18.49 14.85
C ASP A 167 10.07 -17.87 16.24
N GLY A 168 8.79 -17.70 16.54
CA GLY A 168 8.28 -17.13 17.78
C GLY A 168 7.18 -18.00 18.36
N LYS A 169 6.91 -17.85 19.67
CA LYS A 169 5.88 -18.58 20.41
C LYS A 169 5.04 -17.62 21.23
N ASN A 170 3.74 -17.91 21.32
CA ASN A 170 2.79 -17.10 22.09
C ASN A 170 2.81 -15.60 21.71
N LEU A 171 3.04 -15.32 20.43
CA LEU A 171 3.07 -13.97 19.93
C LEU A 171 1.68 -13.34 19.95
N PRO A 172 1.56 -12.03 20.20
CA PRO A 172 0.32 -11.31 20.00
C PRO A 172 -0.05 -11.36 18.51
N TYR A 173 -1.33 -11.53 18.21
CA TYR A 173 -1.81 -11.58 16.82
C TYR A 173 -3.15 -10.89 16.66
N LEU A 174 -3.48 -10.48 15.42
CA LEU A 174 -4.72 -9.79 15.09
C LEU A 174 -5.78 -10.75 14.56
N GLN A 175 -7.03 -10.43 14.89
CA GLN A 175 -8.19 -11.06 14.28
C GLN A 175 -8.45 -10.44 12.90
N LEU A 176 -8.67 -11.30 11.90
CA LEU A 176 -9.04 -10.88 10.55
C LEU A 176 -10.56 -10.75 10.49
N GLY A 177 -11.05 -9.53 10.27
CA GLY A 177 -12.46 -9.19 10.14
C GLY A 177 -13.08 -9.64 8.82
N ASN A 178 -14.18 -9.04 8.43
CA ASN A 178 -14.87 -9.29 7.16
C ASN A 178 -14.95 -7.98 6.35
N SER A 179 -14.28 -7.93 5.20
CA SER A 179 -14.28 -6.72 4.36
C SER A 179 -15.55 -6.52 3.55
N ASP A 180 -16.45 -7.53 3.50
CA ASP A 180 -17.74 -7.40 2.79
C ASP A 180 -18.78 -6.66 3.64
N ASP A 181 -18.56 -6.57 4.97
CA ASP A 181 -19.44 -5.87 5.91
C ASP A 181 -19.01 -4.40 6.12
N VAL A 182 -17.93 -3.97 5.48
CA VAL A 182 -17.39 -2.61 5.63
C VAL A 182 -18.34 -1.57 5.04
N VAL A 183 -18.56 -0.46 5.77
CA VAL A 183 -19.48 0.59 5.39
C VAL A 183 -18.74 1.92 5.20
N ILE A 184 -19.08 2.67 4.14
CA ILE A 184 -18.54 4.02 3.93
C ILE A 184 -18.94 4.93 5.12
N GLY A 185 -17.95 5.64 5.66
CA GLY A 185 -18.09 6.52 6.81
C GLY A 185 -17.77 5.86 8.15
N GLU A 186 -17.54 4.54 8.23
CA GLU A 186 -17.10 3.93 9.48
C GLU A 186 -15.64 4.30 9.83
N TRP A 187 -15.37 4.40 11.14
CA TRP A 187 -14.03 4.70 11.62
C TRP A 187 -13.04 3.59 11.30
N VAL A 188 -11.90 3.99 10.76
CA VAL A 188 -10.75 3.09 10.53
C VAL A 188 -9.48 3.65 11.13
N ILE A 189 -8.60 2.74 11.53
CA ILE A 189 -7.31 3.05 12.14
C ILE A 189 -6.23 2.32 11.33
N ALA A 190 -5.33 3.08 10.74
CA ALA A 190 -4.19 2.55 10.02
C ALA A 190 -2.97 2.52 10.94
N PHE A 191 -2.27 1.39 10.95
CA PHE A 191 -1.05 1.18 11.73
C PHE A 191 0.14 0.95 10.80
N GLY A 192 1.32 1.39 11.26
CA GLY A 192 2.56 1.12 10.54
C GLY A 192 3.80 1.51 11.33
N ASN A 193 4.95 1.30 10.70
CA ASN A 193 6.27 1.66 11.21
C ASN A 193 7.02 2.54 10.19
N PRO A 194 6.52 3.76 9.89
CA PRO A 194 7.18 4.64 8.93
C PRO A 194 8.60 4.93 9.39
N PHE A 195 9.54 4.91 8.45
CA PHE A 195 10.96 5.23 8.68
C PHE A 195 11.68 4.34 9.72
N GLY A 196 11.15 3.15 10.04
CA GLY A 196 11.77 2.28 11.04
C GLY A 196 11.68 2.79 12.48
N MET A 197 10.64 3.58 12.79
CA MET A 197 10.49 4.28 14.07
C MET A 197 10.41 3.37 15.31
N PHE A 198 10.20 2.06 15.15
CA PHE A 198 10.28 1.11 16.27
C PHE A 198 11.65 1.10 16.96
N GLU A 199 12.72 1.48 16.25
CA GLU A 199 14.05 1.63 16.86
C GLU A 199 14.13 2.86 17.79
N ILE A 200 13.20 3.81 17.65
CA ILE A 200 13.18 5.07 18.40
C ILE A 200 12.10 5.05 19.50
N ASN A 201 10.92 4.50 19.24
CA ASN A 201 9.73 4.71 20.08
C ASN A 201 8.97 3.43 20.47
N GLU A 202 9.41 2.23 20.09
CA GLU A 202 8.78 0.94 20.44
C GLU A 202 7.24 0.87 20.24
N LYS A 203 6.66 1.78 19.47
CA LYS A 203 5.21 1.88 19.23
C LYS A 203 4.93 2.10 17.75
N PRO A 204 3.84 1.50 17.22
CA PRO A 204 3.44 1.76 15.85
C PRO A 204 2.95 3.21 15.70
N TYR A 205 3.19 3.76 14.55
CA TYR A 205 2.56 5.00 14.13
C TYR A 205 1.09 4.71 13.80
N VAL A 206 0.22 5.58 14.27
CA VAL A 206 -1.23 5.38 14.17
C VAL A 206 -1.85 6.60 13.51
N THR A 207 -2.66 6.36 12.49
CA THR A 207 -3.50 7.39 11.89
C THR A 207 -4.95 6.93 11.89
N VAL A 208 -5.88 7.88 12.01
CA VAL A 208 -7.31 7.62 12.11
C VAL A 208 -8.03 8.37 11.01
N GLY A 209 -9.01 7.73 10.43
CA GLY A 209 -9.88 8.28 9.40
C GLY A 209 -11.16 7.48 9.30
N VAL A 210 -11.79 7.57 8.14
CA VAL A 210 -12.99 6.80 7.80
C VAL A 210 -12.78 6.01 6.51
N VAL A 211 -13.64 5.04 6.26
CA VAL A 211 -13.79 4.46 4.93
C VAL A 211 -14.40 5.52 4.01
N SER A 212 -13.63 6.01 3.06
CA SER A 212 -14.05 7.06 2.13
C SER A 212 -14.71 6.49 0.87
N ALA A 213 -14.30 5.29 0.45
CA ALA A 213 -14.81 4.64 -0.75
C ALA A 213 -14.64 3.12 -0.67
N LEU A 214 -15.46 2.39 -1.41
CA LEU A 214 -15.37 0.93 -1.58
C LEU A 214 -15.30 0.58 -3.07
N HIS A 215 -14.84 -0.64 -3.35
CA HIS A 215 -14.77 -1.19 -4.70
C HIS A 215 -13.96 -0.32 -5.69
N MET A 216 -12.90 0.32 -5.19
CA MET A 216 -12.05 1.17 -6.02
C MET A 216 -11.11 0.33 -6.89
N ASN A 217 -11.13 0.60 -8.19
CA ASN A 217 -10.20 -0.01 -9.14
C ASN A 217 -9.15 1.03 -9.53
N LEU A 218 -7.89 0.77 -9.22
CA LEU A 218 -6.79 1.70 -9.42
C LEU A 218 -5.85 1.18 -10.50
N GLN A 219 -5.29 2.09 -11.28
CA GLN A 219 -4.21 1.76 -12.19
C GLN A 219 -2.90 1.57 -11.39
N SER A 220 -2.14 0.56 -11.76
CA SER A 220 -0.81 0.31 -11.20
C SER A 220 0.26 0.69 -12.22
N ASP A 221 1.36 1.29 -11.75
CA ASP A 221 2.56 1.52 -12.57
C ASP A 221 3.27 0.20 -12.90
N ASP A 222 3.13 -0.84 -12.06
CA ASP A 222 3.57 -2.20 -12.35
C ASP A 222 2.42 -3.00 -12.98
N PRO A 223 2.50 -3.35 -14.28
CA PRO A 223 1.42 -4.06 -14.98
C PRO A 223 1.15 -5.47 -14.43
N ARG A 224 2.04 -6.01 -13.61
CA ARG A 224 1.86 -7.31 -12.95
C ARG A 224 0.95 -7.22 -11.74
N ARG A 225 0.70 -6.02 -11.17
CA ARG A 225 -0.12 -5.79 -9.98
C ARG A 225 -1.55 -5.43 -10.33
N SER A 226 -2.49 -5.91 -9.53
CA SER A 226 -3.92 -5.64 -9.68
C SER A 226 -4.47 -5.02 -8.40
N TYR A 227 -4.70 -3.72 -8.44
CA TYR A 227 -5.30 -2.95 -7.33
C TYR A 227 -6.80 -2.74 -7.59
N ARG A 228 -7.54 -3.83 -7.51
CA ARG A 228 -8.99 -3.86 -7.75
C ARG A 228 -9.74 -4.05 -6.44
N ASN A 229 -10.99 -3.56 -6.43
CA ASN A 229 -11.89 -3.70 -5.27
C ASN A 229 -11.29 -3.15 -3.96
N MET A 230 -10.46 -2.09 -4.05
CA MET A 230 -9.75 -1.53 -2.91
C MET A 230 -10.69 -0.79 -1.96
N ILE A 231 -10.33 -0.76 -0.69
CA ILE A 231 -10.94 0.10 0.33
C ILE A 231 -10.20 1.45 0.31
N GLY A 232 -10.94 2.54 0.03
CA GLY A 232 -10.43 3.89 0.13
C GLY A 232 -10.60 4.46 1.54
N THR A 233 -9.60 5.20 2.04
CA THR A 233 -9.64 5.87 3.35
C THR A 233 -8.91 7.21 3.32
N ASP A 234 -9.34 8.14 4.16
CA ASP A 234 -8.65 9.39 4.44
C ASP A 234 -7.67 9.29 5.64
N ALA A 235 -7.65 8.14 6.33
CA ALA A 235 -6.56 7.85 7.27
C ALA A 235 -5.21 7.99 6.55
N ALA A 236 -4.28 8.75 7.12
CA ALA A 236 -3.03 9.06 6.45
C ALA A 236 -2.17 7.79 6.26
N ILE A 237 -2.06 7.34 5.01
CA ILE A 237 -1.12 6.29 4.59
C ILE A 237 0.12 6.98 4.02
N ASN A 238 1.30 6.62 4.50
CA ASN A 238 2.58 7.14 4.04
C ASN A 238 3.57 5.99 3.83
N SER A 239 4.71 6.32 3.21
CA SER A 239 5.81 5.36 3.05
C SER A 239 6.19 4.74 4.40
N GLY A 240 6.25 3.42 4.46
CA GLY A 240 6.49 2.63 5.67
C GLY A 240 5.22 2.13 6.39
N ASN A 241 4.02 2.65 6.10
CA ASN A 241 2.76 2.05 6.55
C ASN A 241 2.32 0.88 5.66
N SER A 242 2.88 0.78 4.44
CA SER A 242 2.59 -0.32 3.51
C SER A 242 2.83 -1.67 4.17
N GLY A 243 1.89 -2.60 4.01
CA GLY A 243 1.87 -3.91 4.66
C GLY A 243 1.29 -3.93 6.07
N GLY A 244 1.13 -2.77 6.71
CA GLY A 244 0.46 -2.65 8.01
C GLY A 244 -1.05 -2.84 7.93
N PRO A 245 -1.73 -3.13 9.07
CA PRO A 245 -3.16 -3.36 9.09
C PRO A 245 -3.97 -2.07 9.04
N LEU A 246 -5.07 -2.09 8.29
CA LEU A 246 -6.21 -1.20 8.44
C LEU A 246 -7.25 -1.91 9.30
N VAL A 247 -7.61 -1.35 10.46
CA VAL A 247 -8.56 -1.99 11.38
C VAL A 247 -9.80 -1.14 11.58
N ASN A 248 -10.93 -1.79 11.87
CA ASN A 248 -12.16 -1.14 12.30
C ASN A 248 -12.11 -0.73 13.79
N SER A 249 -13.16 -0.06 14.30
CA SER A 249 -13.26 0.35 15.69
C SER A 249 -13.30 -0.81 16.70
N LEU A 250 -13.60 -2.03 16.23
CA LEU A 250 -13.54 -3.26 17.03
C LEU A 250 -12.13 -3.85 17.08
N GLY A 251 -11.16 -3.33 16.31
CA GLY A 251 -9.78 -3.81 16.21
C GLY A 251 -9.63 -5.08 15.37
N GLU A 252 -10.57 -5.33 14.50
CA GLU A 252 -10.47 -6.39 13.50
C GLU A 252 -9.83 -5.82 12.23
N VAL A 253 -8.94 -6.58 11.62
CA VAL A 253 -8.29 -6.17 10.37
C VAL A 253 -9.31 -6.27 9.23
N ILE A 254 -9.59 -5.15 8.58
CA ILE A 254 -10.48 -5.08 7.41
C ILE A 254 -9.73 -4.90 6.10
N GLY A 255 -8.43 -4.55 6.17
CA GLY A 255 -7.57 -4.42 4.99
C GLY A 255 -6.09 -4.34 5.32
N VAL A 256 -5.26 -4.36 4.27
CA VAL A 256 -3.81 -4.17 4.32
C VAL A 256 -3.47 -2.86 3.64
N ASN A 257 -2.90 -1.92 4.38
CA ASN A 257 -2.44 -0.62 3.83
C ASN A 257 -1.45 -0.85 2.71
N THR A 258 -1.62 -0.22 1.57
CA THR A 258 -0.81 -0.57 0.39
C THR A 258 -0.27 0.66 -0.32
N ILE A 259 -1.12 1.48 -0.91
CA ILE A 259 -0.73 2.60 -1.76
C ILE A 259 -1.47 3.88 -1.40
N ILE A 260 -0.88 5.00 -1.82
CA ILE A 260 -1.52 6.31 -1.87
C ILE A 260 -1.61 6.76 -3.33
N TYR A 261 -2.69 7.43 -3.67
CA TYR A 261 -2.76 8.18 -4.93
C TYR A 261 -2.29 9.61 -4.67
N THR A 262 -1.15 9.98 -5.24
CA THR A 262 -0.57 11.28 -4.97
C THR A 262 0.30 11.76 -6.14
N PRO A 263 0.17 13.02 -6.57
CA PRO A 263 1.08 13.60 -7.55
C PRO A 263 2.48 13.92 -6.99
N ASN A 264 2.65 13.99 -5.65
CA ASN A 264 3.87 14.51 -4.99
C ASN A 264 4.45 13.57 -3.92
N GLN A 265 4.12 12.27 -3.94
CA GLN A 265 4.57 11.25 -2.97
C GLN A 265 4.16 11.51 -1.50
N GLY A 266 3.31 12.49 -1.22
CA GLY A 266 2.74 12.77 0.11
C GLY A 266 1.25 12.40 0.17
N ASN A 267 0.74 12.06 1.36
CA ASN A 267 -0.69 11.79 1.54
C ASN A 267 -1.52 13.05 1.34
N ILE A 268 -2.54 12.97 0.49
CA ILE A 268 -3.53 14.03 0.24
C ILE A 268 -4.95 13.62 0.66
N GLY A 269 -5.09 12.64 1.55
CA GLY A 269 -6.37 12.09 1.97
C GLY A 269 -6.90 10.97 1.07
N LEU A 270 -6.07 10.38 0.22
CA LEU A 270 -6.42 9.29 -0.69
C LEU A 270 -5.50 8.10 -0.43
N GLY A 271 -5.78 7.35 0.62
CA GLY A 271 -5.13 6.08 0.95
C GLY A 271 -5.98 4.90 0.52
N PHE A 272 -5.34 3.77 0.22
CA PHE A 272 -6.02 2.55 -0.22
C PHE A 272 -5.45 1.32 0.48
N ALA A 273 -6.37 0.41 0.81
CA ALA A 273 -6.04 -0.87 1.43
C ALA A 273 -6.62 -2.04 0.63
N ILE A 274 -5.89 -3.15 0.59
CA ILE A 274 -6.35 -4.42 0.02
C ILE A 274 -7.37 -5.04 0.97
N PRO A 275 -8.60 -5.38 0.52
CA PRO A 275 -9.63 -5.94 1.38
C PRO A 275 -9.21 -7.25 2.04
N ILE A 276 -9.53 -7.43 3.32
CA ILE A 276 -9.05 -8.57 4.11
C ILE A 276 -9.57 -9.92 3.60
N ASN A 277 -10.75 -10.00 3.00
CA ASN A 277 -11.27 -11.26 2.45
C ASN A 277 -10.42 -11.73 1.26
N ARG A 278 -9.94 -10.80 0.41
CA ARG A 278 -8.95 -11.11 -0.63
C ARG A 278 -7.64 -11.61 0.00
N VAL A 279 -7.14 -10.94 1.03
CA VAL A 279 -5.92 -11.35 1.75
C VAL A 279 -6.06 -12.75 2.33
N LYS A 280 -7.20 -13.07 2.98
CA LYS A 280 -7.48 -14.41 3.52
C LYS A 280 -7.38 -15.51 2.45
N SER A 281 -7.97 -15.27 1.27
CA SER A 281 -7.89 -16.20 0.14
C SER A 281 -6.46 -16.42 -0.34
N VAL A 282 -5.68 -15.33 -0.45
CA VAL A 282 -4.28 -15.35 -0.89
C VAL A 282 -3.41 -16.11 0.13
N ILE A 283 -3.46 -15.74 1.43
CA ILE A 283 -2.61 -16.38 2.44
C ILE A 283 -2.94 -17.85 2.66
N ALA A 284 -4.19 -18.27 2.46
CA ALA A 284 -4.57 -19.69 2.54
C ALA A 284 -3.85 -20.51 1.45
N GLN A 285 -3.75 -19.98 0.23
CA GLN A 285 -3.03 -20.63 -0.86
C GLN A 285 -1.51 -20.58 -0.65
N LEU A 286 -0.97 -19.41 -0.27
CA LEU A 286 0.47 -19.26 0.03
C LEU A 286 0.93 -20.19 1.13
N ARG A 287 0.14 -20.34 2.22
CA ARG A 287 0.44 -21.25 3.31
C ARG A 287 0.47 -22.73 2.87
N LYS A 288 -0.42 -23.11 1.96
CA LYS A 288 -0.58 -24.50 1.51
C LYS A 288 0.42 -24.88 0.42
N HIS A 289 0.69 -23.98 -0.50
CA HIS A 289 1.42 -24.27 -1.74
C HIS A 289 2.69 -23.43 -1.93
N GLY A 290 2.95 -22.42 -1.10
CA GLY A 290 4.06 -21.49 -1.23
C GLY A 290 3.91 -20.49 -2.38
N LYS A 291 2.92 -20.66 -3.23
CA LYS A 291 2.63 -19.81 -4.41
C LYS A 291 1.14 -19.82 -4.73
N ILE A 292 0.72 -18.86 -5.52
CA ILE A 292 -0.62 -18.85 -6.12
C ILE A 292 -0.51 -19.34 -7.56
N GLU A 293 -1.33 -20.32 -7.90
CA GLU A 293 -1.49 -20.70 -9.29
C GLU A 293 -2.55 -19.79 -9.91
N ARG A 294 -2.14 -19.00 -10.90
CA ARG A 294 -3.04 -18.12 -11.65
C ARG A 294 -3.57 -18.84 -12.88
N ALA A 295 -4.75 -18.45 -13.32
CA ALA A 295 -5.30 -18.93 -14.58
C ALA A 295 -4.38 -18.57 -15.75
N SER A 296 -4.37 -19.39 -16.78
CA SER A 296 -3.71 -19.06 -18.04
C SER A 296 -4.44 -17.90 -18.72
N GLN A 297 -3.74 -17.29 -19.67
CA GLN A 297 -4.32 -16.27 -20.54
C GLN A 297 -5.62 -16.76 -21.17
N THR A 298 -6.57 -15.87 -21.34
CA THR A 298 -7.85 -16.15 -22.05
C THR A 298 -7.66 -16.56 -23.51
N GLY A 299 -6.52 -16.16 -24.10
CA GLY A 299 -6.21 -16.37 -25.51
C GLY A 299 -6.91 -15.36 -26.43
N ILE A 300 -7.16 -14.14 -25.95
CA ILE A 300 -7.73 -13.04 -26.74
C ILE A 300 -6.74 -11.90 -26.87
N ALA A 301 -6.73 -11.23 -28.02
CA ALA A 301 -6.19 -9.91 -28.20
C ALA A 301 -7.33 -8.90 -28.24
N LEU A 302 -7.11 -7.74 -27.62
CA LEU A 302 -8.14 -6.75 -27.40
C LEU A 302 -7.68 -5.37 -27.91
N GLN A 303 -8.66 -4.54 -28.22
CA GLN A 303 -8.45 -3.12 -28.55
C GLN A 303 -9.59 -2.30 -27.93
N LYS A 304 -9.27 -1.13 -27.37
CA LYS A 304 -10.29 -0.20 -26.87
C LYS A 304 -11.20 0.27 -27.99
N VAL A 305 -12.51 0.28 -27.73
CA VAL A 305 -13.51 0.77 -28.66
C VAL A 305 -13.50 2.30 -28.72
N ASP A 306 -13.12 2.86 -29.86
CA ASP A 306 -13.21 4.29 -30.16
C ASP A 306 -14.56 4.65 -30.82
N ALA A 307 -14.76 5.94 -31.14
CA ALA A 307 -15.99 6.41 -31.77
C ALA A 307 -16.21 5.85 -33.18
N ARG A 308 -15.14 5.49 -33.90
CA ARG A 308 -15.21 4.92 -35.26
C ARG A 308 -15.66 3.46 -35.18
N ILE A 309 -15.05 2.70 -34.29
CA ILE A 309 -15.40 1.30 -34.02
C ILE A 309 -16.85 1.22 -33.52
N ALA A 310 -17.23 2.05 -32.54
CA ALA A 310 -18.60 2.07 -32.02
C ALA A 310 -19.64 2.33 -33.13
N LYS A 311 -19.38 3.30 -34.01
CA LYS A 311 -20.27 3.60 -35.16
C LYS A 311 -20.34 2.45 -36.13
N TYR A 312 -19.21 1.78 -36.42
CA TYR A 312 -19.16 0.66 -37.38
C TYR A 312 -19.97 -0.54 -36.89
N PHE A 313 -19.86 -0.89 -35.61
CA PHE A 313 -20.57 -2.01 -34.99
C PHE A 313 -21.98 -1.67 -34.49
N GLY A 314 -22.44 -0.42 -34.64
CA GLY A 314 -23.79 0.00 -34.23
C GLY A 314 -23.96 0.12 -32.70
N LEU A 315 -22.87 0.38 -31.95
CA LEU A 315 -22.94 0.64 -30.53
C LEU A 315 -23.50 2.04 -30.28
N PRO A 316 -24.29 2.26 -29.21
CA PRO A 316 -24.90 3.56 -28.90
C PRO A 316 -23.87 4.63 -28.53
N LYS A 317 -22.69 4.24 -28.04
CA LYS A 317 -21.55 5.09 -27.69
C LYS A 317 -20.26 4.24 -27.64
N PRO A 318 -19.08 4.88 -27.68
CA PRO A 318 -17.82 4.19 -27.41
C PRO A 318 -17.86 3.54 -26.01
N MET A 319 -17.75 2.22 -25.96
CA MET A 319 -17.75 1.44 -24.71
C MET A 319 -17.11 0.08 -24.95
N GLY A 320 -16.43 -0.42 -23.93
CA GLY A 320 -15.84 -1.75 -23.96
C GLY A 320 -14.55 -1.87 -24.77
N VAL A 321 -14.18 -3.12 -25.01
CA VAL A 321 -13.04 -3.52 -25.82
C VAL A 321 -13.49 -4.51 -26.91
N ILE A 322 -12.94 -4.38 -28.11
CA ILE A 322 -13.22 -5.30 -29.22
C ILE A 322 -12.16 -6.40 -29.26
N VAL A 323 -12.60 -7.62 -29.51
CA VAL A 323 -11.73 -8.78 -29.74
C VAL A 323 -11.13 -8.69 -31.14
N THR A 324 -9.81 -8.56 -31.22
CA THR A 324 -9.07 -8.45 -32.48
C THR A 324 -8.46 -9.78 -32.93
N ASP A 325 -8.23 -10.71 -32.00
CA ASP A 325 -7.75 -12.06 -32.27
C ASP A 325 -8.22 -13.05 -31.20
N VAL A 326 -8.39 -14.32 -31.57
CA VAL A 326 -8.71 -15.44 -30.69
C VAL A 326 -7.75 -16.59 -31.00
N ALA A 327 -6.89 -16.91 -30.02
CA ALA A 327 -5.89 -17.95 -30.18
C ALA A 327 -6.54 -19.34 -30.27
N ARG A 328 -6.02 -20.20 -31.16
CA ARG A 328 -6.51 -21.58 -31.34
C ARG A 328 -6.33 -22.41 -30.06
N ASN A 329 -7.28 -23.26 -29.76
CA ASN A 329 -7.35 -24.10 -28.58
C ASN A 329 -7.35 -23.34 -27.24
N SER A 330 -7.64 -22.03 -27.28
CA SER A 330 -7.73 -21.20 -26.06
C SER A 330 -9.05 -21.37 -25.33
N PRO A 331 -9.14 -20.97 -24.05
CA PRO A 331 -10.41 -20.87 -23.34
C PRO A 331 -11.46 -20.04 -24.09
N ALA A 332 -11.05 -18.95 -24.71
CA ALA A 332 -11.94 -18.07 -25.47
C ALA A 332 -12.52 -18.76 -26.71
N GLU A 333 -11.70 -19.45 -27.50
CA GLU A 333 -12.19 -20.19 -28.69
C GLU A 333 -13.17 -21.29 -28.27
N ARG A 334 -12.83 -22.08 -27.23
CA ARG A 334 -13.73 -23.15 -26.74
C ARG A 334 -15.06 -22.61 -26.21
N ALA A 335 -15.07 -21.41 -25.68
CA ALA A 335 -16.27 -20.72 -25.21
C ALA A 335 -17.10 -20.10 -26.36
N GLY A 336 -16.56 -20.07 -27.57
CA GLY A 336 -17.24 -19.51 -28.74
C GLY A 336 -17.13 -17.98 -28.85
N LEU A 337 -16.12 -17.37 -28.22
CA LEU A 337 -15.76 -15.99 -28.44
C LEU A 337 -15.15 -15.83 -29.82
N LYS A 338 -15.43 -14.73 -30.50
CA LYS A 338 -15.02 -14.51 -31.90
C LYS A 338 -14.36 -13.13 -32.03
N VAL A 339 -13.57 -12.99 -33.08
CA VAL A 339 -13.14 -11.68 -33.56
C VAL A 339 -14.37 -10.82 -33.84
N ASP A 340 -14.28 -9.53 -33.59
CA ASP A 340 -15.36 -8.53 -33.69
C ASP A 340 -16.38 -8.54 -32.53
N ASP A 341 -16.27 -9.42 -31.56
CA ASP A 341 -17.04 -9.29 -30.31
C ASP A 341 -16.63 -8.07 -29.55
N VAL A 342 -17.56 -7.27 -29.06
CA VAL A 342 -17.27 -6.17 -28.16
C VAL A 342 -17.62 -6.58 -26.73
N ILE A 343 -16.59 -6.72 -25.87
CA ILE A 343 -16.76 -7.06 -24.46
C ILE A 343 -17.04 -5.77 -23.70
N ILE A 344 -18.17 -5.72 -23.00
CA ILE A 344 -18.63 -4.55 -22.26
C ILE A 344 -18.67 -4.76 -20.75
N GLU A 345 -18.67 -6.04 -20.31
CA GLU A 345 -18.73 -6.41 -18.90
C GLU A 345 -18.01 -7.76 -18.72
N ALA A 346 -17.28 -7.92 -17.61
CA ALA A 346 -16.65 -9.17 -17.20
C ALA A 346 -16.93 -9.40 -15.71
N ASN A 347 -17.48 -10.57 -15.35
CA ASN A 347 -17.92 -10.93 -13.98
C ASN A 347 -18.81 -9.89 -13.29
N GLY A 348 -19.65 -9.16 -14.05
CA GLY A 348 -20.52 -8.12 -13.53
C GLY A 348 -19.87 -6.73 -13.47
N GLU A 349 -18.58 -6.62 -13.78
CA GLU A 349 -17.86 -5.36 -13.79
C GLU A 349 -17.79 -4.79 -15.21
N ARG A 350 -17.99 -3.48 -15.32
CA ARG A 350 -17.89 -2.76 -16.57
C ARG A 350 -16.44 -2.76 -17.09
N ILE A 351 -16.29 -2.97 -18.38
CA ILE A 351 -15.00 -2.96 -19.07
C ILE A 351 -14.94 -1.71 -19.98
N ASP A 352 -13.91 -0.91 -19.79
CA ASP A 352 -13.61 0.28 -20.61
C ASP A 352 -12.19 0.23 -21.21
N SER A 353 -11.37 -0.73 -20.78
CA SER A 353 -9.99 -0.91 -21.24
C SER A 353 -9.56 -2.38 -21.23
N GLU A 354 -8.45 -2.68 -21.92
CA GLU A 354 -7.79 -3.98 -21.88
C GLU A 354 -7.27 -4.29 -20.45
N GLN A 355 -6.79 -3.28 -19.75
CA GLN A 355 -6.32 -3.41 -18.37
C GLN A 355 -7.41 -3.90 -17.42
N ASP A 356 -8.67 -3.53 -17.64
CA ASP A 356 -9.79 -3.99 -16.82
C ASP A 356 -9.98 -5.49 -16.92
N ILE A 357 -9.96 -6.05 -18.14
CA ILE A 357 -10.06 -7.51 -18.34
C ILE A 357 -8.84 -8.22 -17.78
N ASN A 358 -7.63 -7.73 -18.08
CA ASN A 358 -6.41 -8.33 -17.58
C ASN A 358 -6.38 -8.34 -16.05
N GLY A 359 -6.83 -7.26 -15.41
CA GLY A 359 -6.98 -7.19 -13.96
C GLY A 359 -7.91 -8.27 -13.40
N ILE A 360 -9.09 -8.48 -14.02
CA ILE A 360 -10.03 -9.52 -13.60
C ILE A 360 -9.44 -10.92 -13.81
N VAL A 361 -8.85 -11.18 -14.98
CA VAL A 361 -8.27 -12.50 -15.32
C VAL A 361 -7.11 -12.83 -14.39
N ASN A 362 -6.27 -11.85 -14.07
CA ASN A 362 -5.13 -12.02 -13.16
C ASN A 362 -5.55 -12.40 -11.73
N GLU A 363 -6.78 -12.15 -11.33
CA GLU A 363 -7.31 -12.54 -10.01
C GLU A 363 -7.92 -13.95 -10.00
N LEU A 364 -8.18 -14.54 -11.17
CA LEU A 364 -8.80 -15.84 -11.30
C LEU A 364 -7.77 -16.98 -11.24
N ASN A 365 -8.22 -18.11 -10.69
CA ASN A 365 -7.43 -19.34 -10.60
C ASN A 365 -7.78 -20.28 -11.76
N PRO A 366 -6.94 -21.30 -12.02
CA PRO A 366 -7.28 -22.37 -12.94
C PRO A 366 -8.59 -23.04 -12.55
N GLY A 367 -9.46 -23.24 -13.54
CA GLY A 367 -10.78 -23.82 -13.35
C GLY A 367 -11.88 -22.81 -13.02
N ASP A 368 -11.53 -21.58 -12.64
CA ASP A 368 -12.49 -20.51 -12.44
C ASP A 368 -13.19 -20.12 -13.76
N VAL A 369 -14.33 -19.48 -13.61
CA VAL A 369 -15.20 -19.11 -14.70
C VAL A 369 -15.21 -17.60 -14.89
N LEU A 370 -14.84 -17.15 -16.09
CA LEU A 370 -14.96 -15.77 -16.51
C LEU A 370 -16.24 -15.60 -17.33
N ARG A 371 -17.18 -14.79 -16.83
CA ARG A 371 -18.43 -14.46 -17.55
C ARG A 371 -18.26 -13.13 -18.26
N LEU A 372 -18.39 -13.14 -19.58
CA LEU A 372 -18.30 -11.94 -20.41
C LEU A 372 -19.68 -11.59 -20.98
N LYS A 373 -20.08 -10.35 -20.81
CA LYS A 373 -21.21 -9.77 -21.53
C LYS A 373 -20.65 -9.08 -22.77
N ILE A 374 -21.05 -9.57 -23.93
CA ILE A 374 -20.57 -9.10 -25.21
C ILE A 374 -21.69 -8.48 -26.04
N PHE A 375 -21.32 -7.64 -26.99
CA PHE A 375 -22.17 -7.17 -28.04
C PHE A 375 -21.68 -7.80 -29.38
N ARG A 376 -22.55 -8.56 -30.02
CA ARG A 376 -22.30 -9.27 -31.28
C ARG A 376 -23.56 -9.16 -32.16
N ASP A 377 -23.40 -8.79 -33.42
CA ASP A 377 -24.51 -8.73 -34.43
C ASP A 377 -25.72 -7.92 -33.93
N GLY A 378 -25.47 -6.77 -33.32
CA GLY A 378 -26.53 -5.89 -32.82
C GLY A 378 -27.23 -6.36 -31.54
N ARG A 379 -26.75 -7.41 -30.86
CA ARG A 379 -27.37 -7.99 -29.66
C ARG A 379 -26.39 -8.21 -28.55
N TYR A 380 -26.86 -8.07 -27.30
CA TYR A 380 -26.10 -8.46 -26.13
C TYR A 380 -26.23 -9.96 -25.85
N GLN A 381 -25.10 -10.61 -25.59
CA GLN A 381 -25.00 -12.04 -25.26
C GLN A 381 -24.06 -12.23 -24.08
N THR A 382 -24.20 -13.33 -23.34
CA THR A 382 -23.27 -13.74 -22.29
C THR A 382 -22.49 -14.95 -22.75
N ILE A 383 -21.16 -14.87 -22.69
CA ILE A 383 -20.24 -15.98 -22.94
C ILE A 383 -19.53 -16.33 -21.64
N THR A 384 -19.34 -17.62 -21.41
CA THR A 384 -18.73 -18.15 -20.19
C THR A 384 -17.47 -18.92 -20.56
N LEU A 385 -16.31 -18.43 -20.13
CA LEU A 385 -15.03 -19.07 -20.32
C LEU A 385 -14.64 -19.83 -19.06
N LYS A 386 -14.27 -21.10 -19.18
CA LYS A 386 -13.56 -21.81 -18.11
C LYS A 386 -12.07 -21.68 -18.35
N LEU A 387 -11.35 -21.13 -17.38
CA LEU A 387 -9.92 -20.82 -17.50
C LEU A 387 -9.06 -22.06 -17.22
N ASP A 388 -7.96 -22.19 -17.95
CA ASP A 388 -6.99 -23.29 -17.79
C ASP A 388 -5.88 -22.92 -16.83
N SER A 389 -5.06 -23.89 -16.40
CA SER A 389 -3.78 -23.64 -15.73
C SER A 389 -2.79 -23.00 -16.70
N ALA A 390 -1.96 -22.08 -16.22
CA ALA A 390 -0.82 -21.61 -16.99
C ALA A 390 0.11 -22.82 -17.28
N LYS A 391 0.50 -22.98 -18.54
CA LYS A 391 1.42 -24.04 -18.98
C LYS A 391 2.86 -23.69 -18.60
#